data_96c4b98ea334b180ee96c6bbc013dc24
#
_entry.id   96c4b98ea334b180ee96c6bbc013dc24
#
_cell.length_a   1.000
_cell.length_b   1.000
_cell.length_c   1.000
_cell.angle_alpha   90.00
_cell.angle_beta   90.00
_cell.angle_gamma   90.00
#
_symmetry.space_group_name_H-M   'P 1'
#
loop_
_entity.id
_entity.type
_entity.pdbx_description
1 polymer ?
#
loop_
_entity_poly.entity_id
_entity_poly.type
_entity_poly.pdbx_seq_one_letter_code
_entity_poly.pdbx_strand_id
1 'polypeptide(L)'
;MVQLSRFFTVLSVATVSLALIVGRDVAKVKADIATITTQVTTLDNAIQAFPLSGGSLLNALTIHNTATGLITTLNGATTDVTSTGPLGEADGRAVLTSVEAIQPVILDALTNIVVKKPGFASLPIGGLPALILQDLKNLKTATSAFATALVANAPADLVEEAKTVQTTITNAFDPAIAAYS
;
A
#
# COMPACT_ATOMS: atom_id res chain seq x y z
N MET A 1 -11.62 65.42 12.72
CA MET A 1 -12.63 64.39 12.45
C MET A 1 -12.36 63.85 11.06
N VAL A 2 -11.53 62.87 10.88
CA VAL A 2 -11.36 62.23 9.57
C VAL A 2 -10.78 60.83 9.75
N GLN A 3 -11.55 59.85 9.29
CA GLN A 3 -11.18 58.58 8.69
C GLN A 3 -10.31 57.58 9.50
N LEU A 4 -10.99 56.78 10.28
CA LEU A 4 -10.57 55.40 10.65
C LEU A 4 -11.62 54.41 10.10
N SER A 5 -11.51 54.05 8.86
CA SER A 5 -12.41 52.97 8.31
C SER A 5 -11.90 52.47 6.96
N ARG A 6 -10.73 51.83 6.91
CA ARG A 6 -10.29 51.08 5.72
C ARG A 6 -9.14 50.07 6.01
N PHE A 7 -9.23 49.29 7.10
CA PHE A 7 -8.17 48.26 7.36
C PHE A 7 -8.74 46.91 7.83
N PHE A 8 -9.91 46.52 7.38
CA PHE A 8 -10.47 45.21 7.82
C PHE A 8 -11.06 44.38 6.69
N THR A 9 -10.39 44.26 5.53
CA THR A 9 -10.97 43.42 4.45
C THR A 9 -9.94 42.63 3.63
N VAL A 10 -8.80 42.23 4.20
CA VAL A 10 -7.80 41.45 3.43
C VAL A 10 -7.39 40.14 4.12
N LEU A 11 -8.01 39.70 5.21
CA LEU A 11 -7.57 38.50 5.94
C LEU A 11 -8.46 37.25 5.77
N SER A 12 -9.36 37.21 4.81
CA SER A 12 -10.29 36.08 4.68
C SER A 12 -10.06 35.19 3.44
N VAL A 13 -9.07 35.47 2.59
CA VAL A 13 -8.89 34.71 1.33
C VAL A 13 -7.81 33.63 1.44
N ALA A 14 -6.88 33.70 2.39
CA ALA A 14 -5.77 32.75 2.48
C ALA A 14 -6.15 31.38 3.10
N THR A 15 -7.16 31.33 3.96
CA THR A 15 -7.54 30.09 4.65
C THR A 15 -8.32 29.11 3.78
N VAL A 16 -9.08 29.60 2.80
CA VAL A 16 -9.86 28.73 1.91
C VAL A 16 -8.97 28.00 0.90
N SER A 17 -7.87 28.61 0.47
CA SER A 17 -6.96 28.00 -0.51
C SER A 17 -6.15 26.85 0.09
N LEU A 18 -5.71 26.94 1.35
CA LEU A 18 -4.99 25.85 2.02
C LEU A 18 -5.91 24.63 2.28
N ALA A 19 -7.13 24.86 2.74
CA ALA A 19 -8.10 23.79 2.98
C ALA A 19 -8.45 23.03 1.69
N LEU A 20 -8.49 23.71 0.53
CA LEU A 20 -8.75 23.09 -0.76
C LEU A 20 -7.57 22.29 -1.31
N ILE A 21 -6.34 22.66 -0.96
CA ILE A 21 -5.12 21.93 -1.34
C ILE A 21 -5.03 20.66 -0.50
N VAL A 22 -5.11 20.74 0.82
CA VAL A 22 -5.08 19.59 1.73
C VAL A 22 -6.20 18.60 1.42
N GLY A 23 -7.41 19.07 1.13
CA GLY A 23 -8.53 18.20 0.77
C GLY A 23 -8.32 17.40 -0.53
N ARG A 24 -7.60 17.96 -1.51
CA ARG A 24 -7.23 17.26 -2.75
C ARG A 24 -6.16 16.20 -2.53
N ASP A 25 -5.17 16.48 -1.68
CA ASP A 25 -4.07 15.58 -1.38
C ASP A 25 -4.55 14.36 -0.59
N VAL A 26 -5.46 14.54 0.38
CA VAL A 26 -6.10 13.43 1.10
C VAL A 26 -6.98 12.58 0.18
N ALA A 27 -7.71 13.19 -0.75
CA ALA A 27 -8.50 12.44 -1.73
C ALA A 27 -7.60 11.56 -2.62
N LYS A 28 -6.39 12.04 -2.96
CA LYS A 28 -5.40 11.27 -3.70
C LYS A 28 -4.90 10.06 -2.90
N VAL A 29 -4.55 10.24 -1.63
CA VAL A 29 -4.15 9.13 -0.74
C VAL A 29 -5.23 8.05 -0.66
N LYS A 30 -6.50 8.44 -0.53
CA LYS A 30 -7.62 7.49 -0.53
C LYS A 30 -7.77 6.75 -1.87
N ALA A 31 -7.57 7.45 -2.99
CA ALA A 31 -7.60 6.85 -4.32
C ALA A 31 -6.44 5.87 -4.54
N ASP A 32 -5.25 6.19 -4.04
CA ASP A 32 -4.09 5.31 -4.07
C ASP A 32 -4.35 4.02 -3.28
N ILE A 33 -4.93 4.13 -2.07
CA ILE A 33 -5.30 2.95 -1.26
C ILE A 33 -6.35 2.09 -1.98
N ALA A 34 -7.33 2.69 -2.63
CA ALA A 34 -8.31 1.94 -3.43
C ALA A 34 -7.65 1.22 -4.61
N THR A 35 -6.67 1.85 -5.26
CA THR A 35 -5.87 1.24 -6.33
C THR A 35 -5.03 0.08 -5.79
N ILE A 36 -4.33 0.27 -4.66
CA ILE A 36 -3.56 -0.76 -3.96
C ILE A 36 -4.48 -1.95 -3.62
N THR A 37 -5.67 -1.69 -3.06
CA THR A 37 -6.66 -2.71 -2.72
C THR A 37 -7.02 -3.57 -3.93
N THR A 38 -7.29 -2.93 -5.06
CA THR A 38 -7.61 -3.62 -6.32
C THR A 38 -6.44 -4.46 -6.81
N GLN A 39 -5.21 -3.93 -6.76
CA GLN A 39 -4.02 -4.64 -7.22
C GLN A 39 -3.64 -5.81 -6.30
N VAL A 40 -3.76 -5.65 -4.98
CA VAL A 40 -3.55 -6.74 -4.01
C VAL A 40 -4.53 -7.87 -4.24
N THR A 41 -5.82 -7.55 -4.42
CA THR A 41 -6.85 -8.55 -4.72
C THR A 41 -6.58 -9.26 -6.06
N THR A 42 -6.13 -8.53 -7.07
CA THR A 42 -5.76 -9.09 -8.38
C THR A 42 -4.56 -10.03 -8.25
N LEU A 43 -3.54 -9.63 -7.47
CA LEU A 43 -2.35 -10.44 -7.21
C LEU A 43 -2.72 -11.73 -6.45
N ASP A 44 -3.52 -11.63 -5.41
CA ASP A 44 -3.98 -12.77 -4.63
C ASP A 44 -4.78 -13.76 -5.50
N ASN A 45 -5.75 -13.29 -6.27
CA ASN A 45 -6.49 -14.11 -7.21
C ASN A 45 -5.60 -14.83 -8.23
N ALA A 46 -4.58 -14.13 -8.76
CA ALA A 46 -3.63 -14.73 -9.70
C ALA A 46 -2.77 -15.83 -9.04
N ILE A 47 -2.36 -15.62 -7.79
CA ILE A 47 -1.61 -16.60 -6.99
C ILE A 47 -2.51 -17.81 -6.68
N GLN A 48 -3.74 -17.60 -6.22
CA GLN A 48 -4.69 -18.66 -5.92
C GLN A 48 -4.99 -19.53 -7.15
N ALA A 49 -5.18 -18.90 -8.31
CA ALA A 49 -5.44 -19.58 -9.58
C ALA A 49 -4.21 -20.36 -10.11
N PHE A 50 -3.01 -20.08 -9.62
CA PHE A 50 -1.81 -20.79 -10.07
C PHE A 50 -1.83 -22.25 -9.57
N PRO A 51 -1.64 -23.26 -10.46
CA PRO A 51 -1.74 -24.66 -10.07
C PRO A 51 -0.52 -25.12 -9.28
N LEU A 52 -0.68 -26.19 -8.47
CA LEU A 52 0.42 -26.82 -7.72
C LEU A 52 1.38 -27.63 -8.63
N SER A 53 0.94 -27.96 -9.84
CA SER A 53 1.72 -28.65 -10.86
C SER A 53 1.18 -28.29 -12.26
N GLY A 54 2.04 -28.32 -13.28
CA GLY A 54 1.63 -28.05 -14.66
C GLY A 54 1.25 -26.60 -14.95
N GLY A 55 1.73 -25.65 -14.16
CA GLY A 55 1.51 -24.22 -14.38
C GLY A 55 2.14 -23.72 -15.69
N SER A 56 1.68 -22.56 -16.16
CA SER A 56 2.26 -21.92 -17.34
C SER A 56 3.20 -20.79 -16.96
N LEU A 57 4.26 -20.62 -17.77
CA LEU A 57 5.17 -19.48 -17.63
C LEU A 57 4.42 -18.17 -17.76
N LEU A 58 3.44 -18.06 -18.64
CA LEU A 58 2.64 -16.85 -18.82
C LEU A 58 1.93 -16.45 -17.54
N ASN A 59 1.33 -17.42 -16.82
CA ASN A 59 0.67 -17.14 -15.54
C ASN A 59 1.68 -16.71 -14.46
N ALA A 60 2.87 -17.32 -14.42
CA ALA A 60 3.93 -16.91 -13.49
C ALA A 60 4.41 -15.47 -13.79
N LEU A 61 4.60 -15.11 -15.06
CA LEU A 61 4.96 -13.76 -15.47
C LEU A 61 3.84 -12.75 -15.21
N THR A 62 2.57 -13.15 -15.30
CA THR A 62 1.44 -12.30 -14.92
C THR A 62 1.49 -11.96 -13.43
N ILE A 63 1.78 -12.93 -12.55
CA ILE A 63 1.97 -12.71 -11.12
C ILE A 63 3.13 -11.73 -10.88
N HIS A 64 4.29 -11.95 -11.51
CA HIS A 64 5.44 -11.06 -11.43
C HIS A 64 5.10 -9.62 -11.86
N ASN A 65 4.46 -9.46 -13.01
CA ASN A 65 4.10 -8.13 -13.54
C ASN A 65 3.09 -7.41 -12.63
N THR A 66 2.13 -8.15 -12.06
CA THR A 66 1.17 -7.59 -11.09
C THR A 66 1.88 -7.15 -9.81
N ALA A 67 2.81 -7.95 -9.30
CA ALA A 67 3.64 -7.58 -8.13
C ALA A 67 4.48 -6.33 -8.41
N THR A 68 5.13 -6.24 -9.56
CA THR A 68 5.93 -5.07 -9.98
C THR A 68 5.06 -3.82 -10.12
N GLY A 69 3.86 -3.94 -10.69
CA GLY A 69 2.89 -2.87 -10.77
C GLY A 69 2.47 -2.37 -9.38
N LEU A 70 2.19 -3.28 -8.44
CA LEU A 70 1.86 -2.95 -7.05
C LEU A 70 3.02 -2.22 -6.35
N ILE A 71 4.27 -2.66 -6.54
CA ILE A 71 5.45 -1.96 -5.99
C ILE A 71 5.51 -0.52 -6.49
N THR A 72 5.28 -0.30 -7.78
CA THR A 72 5.27 1.04 -8.37
C THR A 72 4.17 1.91 -7.75
N THR A 73 2.97 1.37 -7.58
CA THR A 73 1.85 2.07 -6.95
C THR A 73 2.14 2.40 -5.48
N LEU A 74 2.70 1.45 -4.70
CA LEU A 74 3.07 1.68 -3.30
C LEU A 74 4.12 2.80 -3.16
N ASN A 75 5.11 2.85 -4.04
CA ASN A 75 6.13 3.90 -4.03
C ASN A 75 5.53 5.27 -4.36
N GLY A 76 4.61 5.35 -5.33
CA GLY A 76 3.86 6.56 -5.65
C GLY A 76 3.00 7.02 -4.46
N ALA A 77 2.21 6.11 -3.90
CA ALA A 77 1.37 6.36 -2.73
C ALA A 77 2.18 6.82 -1.51
N THR A 78 3.39 6.27 -1.30
CA THR A 78 4.30 6.72 -0.24
C THR A 78 4.67 8.20 -0.41
N THR A 79 4.97 8.61 -1.64
CA THR A 79 5.27 10.01 -1.97
C THR A 79 4.06 10.90 -1.72
N ASP A 80 2.87 10.45 -2.11
CA ASP A 80 1.63 11.21 -1.94
C ASP A 80 1.23 11.37 -0.47
N VAL A 81 1.34 10.32 0.34
CA VAL A 81 1.13 10.40 1.80
C VAL A 81 2.13 11.37 2.45
N THR A 82 3.41 11.29 2.06
CA THR A 82 4.46 12.14 2.62
C THR A 82 4.24 13.61 2.27
N SER A 83 3.81 13.90 1.05
CA SER A 83 3.54 15.27 0.60
C SER A 83 2.23 15.85 1.14
N THR A 84 1.25 15.01 1.44
CA THR A 84 -0.02 15.42 2.08
C THR A 84 0.20 15.90 3.50
N GLY A 85 1.14 15.29 4.25
CA GLY A 85 1.40 15.62 5.64
C GLY A 85 0.34 15.05 6.60
N PRO A 86 0.26 15.56 7.84
CA PRO A 86 -0.62 15.01 8.89
C PRO A 86 -2.09 14.98 8.48
N LEU A 87 -2.72 13.83 8.69
CA LEU A 87 -4.15 13.62 8.42
C LEU A 87 -5.00 14.09 9.61
N GLY A 88 -6.18 14.63 9.30
CA GLY A 88 -7.22 14.86 10.32
C GLY A 88 -7.84 13.54 10.82
N GLU A 89 -8.47 13.54 12.00
CA GLU A 89 -9.02 12.32 12.63
C GLU A 89 -9.97 11.54 11.72
N ALA A 90 -10.91 12.22 11.05
CA ALA A 90 -11.88 11.57 10.18
C ALA A 90 -11.21 10.91 8.96
N ASP A 91 -10.23 11.58 8.35
CA ASP A 91 -9.50 11.06 7.20
C ASP A 91 -8.52 9.96 7.61
N GLY A 92 -7.81 10.13 8.73
CA GLY A 92 -6.93 9.12 9.30
C GLY A 92 -7.68 7.83 9.64
N ARG A 93 -8.85 7.93 10.26
CA ARG A 93 -9.72 6.77 10.55
C ARG A 93 -10.18 6.08 9.26
N ALA A 94 -10.62 6.83 8.25
CA ALA A 94 -11.03 6.27 6.97
C ALA A 94 -9.88 5.54 6.24
N VAL A 95 -8.68 6.12 6.26
CA VAL A 95 -7.46 5.50 5.71
C VAL A 95 -7.12 4.21 6.45
N LEU A 96 -7.07 4.24 7.78
CA LEU A 96 -6.75 3.08 8.61
C LEU A 96 -7.75 1.94 8.38
N THR A 97 -9.05 2.23 8.42
CA THR A 97 -10.11 1.24 8.13
C THR A 97 -9.95 0.61 6.75
N SER A 98 -9.55 1.39 5.74
CA SER A 98 -9.30 0.84 4.39
C SER A 98 -8.10 -0.10 4.35
N VAL A 99 -7.03 0.20 5.11
CA VAL A 99 -5.84 -0.68 5.21
C VAL A 99 -6.16 -1.93 6.01
N GLU A 100 -6.94 -1.82 7.09
CA GLU A 100 -7.41 -2.98 7.86
C GLU A 100 -8.27 -3.93 7.02
N ALA A 101 -9.13 -3.38 6.17
CA ALA A 101 -9.98 -4.19 5.29
C ALA A 101 -9.19 -5.00 4.26
N ILE A 102 -8.04 -4.53 3.77
CA ILE A 102 -7.20 -5.25 2.82
C ILE A 102 -6.19 -6.19 3.52
N GLN A 103 -5.92 -6.01 4.80
CA GLN A 103 -4.95 -6.81 5.55
C GLN A 103 -5.17 -8.34 5.39
N PRO A 104 -6.38 -8.89 5.56
CA PRO A 104 -6.58 -10.34 5.41
C PRO A 104 -6.24 -10.84 4.00
N VAL A 105 -6.49 -10.06 2.95
CA VAL A 105 -6.15 -10.44 1.57
C VAL A 105 -4.63 -10.47 1.36
N ILE A 106 -3.89 -9.52 1.98
CA ILE A 106 -2.43 -9.53 1.97
C ILE A 106 -1.88 -10.80 2.64
N LEU A 107 -2.42 -11.15 3.81
CA LEU A 107 -2.00 -12.34 4.56
C LEU A 107 -2.30 -13.62 3.78
N ASP A 108 -3.44 -13.67 3.10
CA ASP A 108 -3.84 -14.81 2.27
C ASP A 108 -2.91 -14.94 1.05
N ALA A 109 -2.64 -13.86 0.33
CA ALA A 109 -1.69 -13.85 -0.78
C ALA A 109 -0.30 -14.36 -0.37
N LEU A 110 0.22 -13.92 0.80
CA LEU A 110 1.52 -14.35 1.33
C LEU A 110 1.51 -15.82 1.76
N THR A 111 0.41 -16.32 2.26
CA THR A 111 0.24 -17.75 2.57
C THR A 111 0.16 -18.57 1.28
N ASN A 112 -0.65 -18.13 0.33
CA ASN A 112 -0.86 -18.84 -0.93
C ASN A 112 0.41 -18.90 -1.78
N ILE A 113 1.22 -17.86 -1.84
CA ILE A 113 2.47 -17.90 -2.61
C ILE A 113 3.42 -18.98 -2.09
N VAL A 114 3.46 -19.24 -0.79
CA VAL A 114 4.24 -20.33 -0.19
C VAL A 114 3.68 -21.70 -0.59
N VAL A 115 2.36 -21.86 -0.50
CA VAL A 115 1.68 -23.09 -0.91
C VAL A 115 1.92 -23.41 -2.39
N LYS A 116 1.99 -22.40 -3.24
CA LYS A 116 2.18 -22.54 -4.70
C LYS A 116 3.64 -22.74 -5.12
N LYS A 117 4.62 -22.66 -4.21
CA LYS A 117 6.05 -22.85 -4.53
C LYS A 117 6.35 -24.09 -5.36
N PRO A 118 5.80 -25.30 -5.08
CA PRO A 118 6.05 -26.47 -5.92
C PRO A 118 5.63 -26.28 -7.38
N GLY A 119 4.51 -25.59 -7.63
CA GLY A 119 4.04 -25.27 -8.98
C GLY A 119 5.02 -24.41 -9.74
N PHE A 120 5.57 -23.36 -9.13
CA PHE A 120 6.59 -22.50 -9.72
C PHE A 120 7.91 -23.25 -9.97
N ALA A 121 8.32 -24.09 -9.03
CA ALA A 121 9.55 -24.88 -9.14
C ALA A 121 9.47 -25.96 -10.23
N SER A 122 8.28 -26.42 -10.59
CA SER A 122 8.05 -27.44 -11.62
C SER A 122 8.09 -26.89 -13.05
N LEU A 123 8.13 -25.58 -13.23
CA LEU A 123 8.20 -24.99 -14.57
C LEU A 123 9.57 -25.24 -15.20
N PRO A 124 9.62 -25.50 -16.54
CA PRO A 124 10.85 -25.89 -17.23
C PRO A 124 11.88 -24.77 -17.36
N ILE A 125 11.64 -23.62 -16.74
CA ILE A 125 12.53 -22.47 -16.73
C ILE A 125 13.10 -22.30 -15.32
N GLY A 126 14.41 -22.47 -15.19
CA GLY A 126 15.12 -22.20 -13.95
C GLY A 126 15.00 -20.72 -13.53
N GLY A 127 15.06 -20.47 -12.20
CA GLY A 127 15.14 -19.12 -11.66
C GLY A 127 13.81 -18.47 -11.25
N LEU A 128 12.65 -19.06 -11.54
CA LEU A 128 11.37 -18.51 -11.08
C LEU A 128 11.24 -18.38 -9.56
N PRO A 129 11.66 -19.36 -8.73
CA PRO A 129 11.68 -19.17 -7.28
C PRO A 129 12.54 -17.99 -6.83
N ALA A 130 13.68 -17.76 -7.48
CA ALA A 130 14.55 -16.62 -7.18
C ALA A 130 13.90 -15.28 -7.59
N LEU A 131 13.15 -15.25 -8.71
CA LEU A 131 12.39 -14.08 -9.14
C LEU A 131 11.28 -13.77 -8.11
N ILE A 132 10.53 -14.77 -7.67
CA ILE A 132 9.49 -14.60 -6.64
C ILE A 132 10.11 -14.12 -5.32
N LEU A 133 11.25 -14.65 -4.92
CA LEU A 133 11.98 -14.18 -3.76
C LEU A 133 12.33 -12.70 -3.86
N GLN A 134 12.78 -12.25 -5.03
CA GLN A 134 13.08 -10.84 -5.27
C GLN A 134 11.81 -9.98 -5.20
N ASP A 135 10.71 -10.43 -5.80
CA ASP A 135 9.42 -9.74 -5.74
C ASP A 135 8.93 -9.60 -4.29
N LEU A 136 8.99 -10.66 -3.49
CA LEU A 136 8.61 -10.64 -2.07
C LEU A 136 9.46 -9.64 -1.26
N LYS A 137 10.78 -9.58 -1.49
CA LYS A 137 11.66 -8.61 -0.82
C LYS A 137 11.32 -7.17 -1.23
N ASN A 138 11.10 -6.93 -2.51
CA ASN A 138 10.75 -5.63 -3.03
C ASN A 138 9.36 -5.18 -2.52
N LEU A 139 8.37 -6.08 -2.52
CA LEU A 139 7.04 -5.82 -1.96
C LEU A 139 7.12 -5.50 -0.47
N LYS A 140 7.89 -6.28 0.33
CA LYS A 140 8.10 -5.98 1.74
C LYS A 140 8.66 -4.58 1.94
N THR A 141 9.68 -4.21 1.16
CA THR A 141 10.32 -2.89 1.24
C THR A 141 9.33 -1.77 0.93
N ALA A 142 8.61 -1.86 -0.19
CA ALA A 142 7.64 -0.84 -0.60
C ALA A 142 6.45 -0.75 0.37
N THR A 143 5.93 -1.89 0.84
CA THR A 143 4.84 -1.94 1.84
C THR A 143 5.28 -1.33 3.17
N SER A 144 6.50 -1.64 3.64
CA SER A 144 7.04 -1.06 4.87
C SER A 144 7.22 0.45 4.77
N ALA A 145 7.70 0.96 3.64
CA ALA A 145 7.85 2.40 3.42
C ALA A 145 6.49 3.11 3.40
N PHE A 146 5.51 2.56 2.70
CA PHE A 146 4.15 3.10 2.66
C PHE A 146 3.48 3.10 4.04
N ALA A 147 3.55 1.98 4.78
CA ALA A 147 3.00 1.88 6.12
C ALA A 147 3.68 2.86 7.09
N THR A 148 5.01 3.04 6.98
CA THR A 148 5.75 4.02 7.79
C THR A 148 5.29 5.45 7.50
N ALA A 149 5.07 5.80 6.24
CA ALA A 149 4.54 7.11 5.87
C ALA A 149 3.12 7.34 6.42
N LEU A 150 2.25 6.32 6.36
CA LEU A 150 0.90 6.40 6.96
C LEU A 150 0.96 6.60 8.47
N VAL A 151 1.78 5.83 9.20
CA VAL A 151 1.95 5.96 10.66
C VAL A 151 2.48 7.35 11.04
N ALA A 152 3.46 7.88 10.28
CA ALA A 152 4.04 9.20 10.54
C ALA A 152 3.04 10.35 10.35
N ASN A 153 2.02 10.15 9.52
CA ASN A 153 0.98 11.15 9.24
C ASN A 153 -0.37 10.83 9.89
N ALA A 154 -0.45 9.78 10.71
CA ALA A 154 -1.64 9.40 11.43
C ALA A 154 -1.96 10.36 12.59
N PRO A 155 -3.25 10.63 12.88
CA PRO A 155 -3.67 11.29 14.11
C PRO A 155 -3.13 10.57 15.36
N ALA A 156 -2.84 11.32 16.41
CA ALA A 156 -2.17 10.80 17.61
C ALA A 156 -2.90 9.62 18.26
N ASP A 157 -4.23 9.64 18.24
CA ASP A 157 -5.10 8.58 18.79
C ASP A 157 -5.10 7.29 17.95
N LEU A 158 -4.67 7.35 16.68
CA LEU A 158 -4.63 6.21 15.75
C LEU A 158 -3.24 5.59 15.58
N VAL A 159 -2.19 6.23 16.09
CA VAL A 159 -0.79 5.81 15.87
C VAL A 159 -0.53 4.38 16.33
N GLU A 160 -1.02 3.97 17.50
CA GLU A 160 -0.75 2.63 18.04
C GLU A 160 -1.51 1.54 17.27
N GLU A 161 -2.73 1.82 16.83
CA GLU A 161 -3.52 0.93 15.97
C GLU A 161 -2.84 0.78 14.60
N ALA A 162 -2.41 1.90 14.00
CA ALA A 162 -1.69 1.91 12.72
C ALA A 162 -0.36 1.15 12.79
N LYS A 163 0.42 1.27 13.89
CA LYS A 163 1.64 0.48 14.12
C LYS A 163 1.35 -1.02 14.25
N THR A 164 0.24 -1.38 14.88
CA THR A 164 -0.17 -2.79 15.00
C THR A 164 -0.44 -3.39 13.62
N VAL A 165 -1.19 -2.68 12.77
CA VAL A 165 -1.48 -3.09 11.39
C VAL A 165 -0.17 -3.16 10.58
N GLN A 166 0.68 -2.14 10.66
CA GLN A 166 2.00 -2.13 10.02
C GLN A 166 2.82 -3.36 10.39
N THR A 167 2.95 -3.65 11.69
CA THR A 167 3.74 -4.78 12.20
C THR A 167 3.17 -6.11 11.71
N THR A 168 1.87 -6.27 11.74
CA THR A 168 1.18 -7.50 11.29
C THR A 168 1.46 -7.75 9.81
N ILE A 169 1.28 -6.74 8.96
CA ILE A 169 1.49 -6.87 7.51
C ILE A 169 2.97 -7.10 7.20
N THR A 170 3.88 -6.33 7.79
CA THR A 170 5.31 -6.44 7.46
C THR A 170 5.94 -7.75 7.93
N ASN A 171 5.52 -8.27 9.08
CA ASN A 171 6.02 -9.56 9.59
C ASN A 171 5.47 -10.76 8.79
N ALA A 172 4.31 -10.62 8.18
CA ALA A 172 3.74 -11.69 7.36
C ALA A 172 4.58 -12.01 6.10
N PHE A 173 5.45 -11.11 5.65
CA PHE A 173 6.39 -11.38 4.55
C PHE A 173 7.51 -12.34 4.95
N ASP A 174 7.90 -12.40 6.23
CA ASP A 174 9.08 -13.15 6.66
C ASP A 174 8.99 -14.66 6.37
N PRO A 175 7.90 -15.35 6.71
CA PRO A 175 7.76 -16.76 6.37
C PRO A 175 7.71 -16.99 4.85
N ALA A 176 7.13 -16.08 4.07
CA ALA A 176 7.11 -16.20 2.62
C ALA A 176 8.51 -16.02 2.02
N ILE A 177 9.27 -15.03 2.47
CA ILE A 177 10.66 -14.81 2.06
C ILE A 177 11.53 -16.03 2.46
N ALA A 178 11.40 -16.51 3.70
CA ALA A 178 12.16 -17.68 4.18
C ALA A 178 11.86 -18.94 3.36
N ALA A 179 10.61 -19.12 2.93
CA ALA A 179 10.23 -20.27 2.11
C ALA A 179 10.92 -20.26 0.73
N TYR A 180 11.23 -19.09 0.16
CA TYR A 180 11.87 -18.94 -1.15
C TYR A 180 13.37 -18.69 -1.09
N SER A 181 13.97 -18.57 0.11
CA SER A 181 15.41 -18.36 0.33
C SER A 181 16.26 -19.60 0.15
#